data_2dd3a4f30ed75fe9bc439a8a27fc1749
#
_entry.id   2dd3a4f30ed75fe9bc439a8a27fc1749
#
_cell.length_a   1.000
_cell.length_b   1.000
_cell.length_c   1.000
_cell.angle_alpha   90.00
_cell.angle_beta   90.00
_cell.angle_gamma   90.00
#
_symmetry.space_group_name_H-M   'P 1'
#
loop_
_entity.id
_entity.type
_entity.pdbx_description
1 polymer ?
#
loop_
_entity_poly.entity_id
_entity_poly.type
_entity_poly.pdbx_seq_one_letter_code
_entity_poly.pdbx_strand_id
1 'polypeptide(L)'
;YAAQYFVDKGYEVYVVNRNSRPQVPGVKLIETDRHDLGDKLKDIYFDVVADITAYNAEDITDLCDSLGSFGQYIMISSSAVYPEYGDQPFREDSERALNRYWGSYGTDKIAAEDALLDRVSDAYILRPPYIYGPMNNVYREAFVFDCARADRPFYLPGDGGMKLQFFHVKDLCILMERVIEEKPETHIMNVGNVEPVTIKDWVTMCYACFDKIPAFVNVSEDIEQRNYFSFYNYEYYLDVQQQNKIYPETISLEDGLKECAEWYVENESEVGKKSYMEYIDCNLK
;
A
#
# COMPACT_ATOMS: atom_id res chain seq x y z
N TYR A 1 -6.98 9.10 -2.20
CA TYR A 1 -6.00 9.93 -1.50
C TYR A 1 -5.05 10.64 -2.49
N ALA A 2 -4.32 9.92 -3.34
CA ALA A 2 -3.35 10.53 -4.25
C ALA A 2 -3.96 11.62 -5.15
N ALA A 3 -5.12 11.37 -5.75
CA ALA A 3 -5.79 12.37 -6.59
C ALA A 3 -6.08 13.67 -5.82
N GLN A 4 -6.58 13.55 -4.57
CA GLN A 4 -6.80 14.72 -3.72
C GLN A 4 -5.49 15.44 -3.40
N TYR A 5 -4.45 14.69 -3.01
CA TYR A 5 -3.14 15.25 -2.70
C TYR A 5 -2.60 16.12 -3.85
N PHE A 6 -2.62 15.60 -5.07
CA PHE A 6 -2.07 16.33 -6.22
C PHE A 6 -2.97 17.51 -6.65
N VAL A 7 -4.30 17.41 -6.50
CA VAL A 7 -5.20 18.56 -6.69
C VAL A 7 -4.89 19.67 -5.68
N ASP A 8 -4.72 19.33 -4.40
CA ASP A 8 -4.40 20.31 -3.34
C ASP A 8 -3.02 20.97 -3.54
N LYS A 9 -2.11 20.28 -4.23
CA LYS A 9 -0.80 20.82 -4.65
C LYS A 9 -0.86 21.69 -5.91
N GLY A 10 -2.03 21.81 -6.55
CA GLY A 10 -2.25 22.65 -7.72
C GLY A 10 -1.94 21.96 -9.05
N TYR A 11 -1.76 20.65 -9.08
CA TYR A 11 -1.64 19.90 -10.33
C TYR A 11 -2.98 19.81 -11.05
N GLU A 12 -2.96 19.81 -12.37
CA GLU A 12 -4.10 19.42 -13.18
C GLU A 12 -4.17 17.89 -13.22
N VAL A 13 -5.12 17.32 -12.47
CA VAL A 13 -5.21 15.87 -12.27
C VAL A 13 -6.29 15.25 -13.14
N TYR A 14 -5.89 14.34 -14.01
CA TYR A 14 -6.79 13.45 -14.73
C TYR A 14 -6.90 12.12 -13.98
N VAL A 15 -8.10 11.60 -13.83
CA VAL A 15 -8.34 10.26 -13.28
C VAL A 15 -9.04 9.39 -14.31
N VAL A 16 -8.52 8.17 -14.50
CA VAL A 16 -9.08 7.18 -15.41
C VAL A 16 -9.71 6.08 -14.56
N ASN A 17 -11.04 5.97 -14.58
CA ASN A 17 -11.75 4.94 -13.83
C ASN A 17 -13.20 4.80 -14.34
N ARG A 18 -13.91 3.78 -13.82
CA ARG A 18 -15.30 3.45 -14.19
C ARG A 18 -16.37 4.29 -13.48
N ASN A 19 -15.99 5.38 -12.84
CA ASN A 19 -16.89 6.29 -12.12
C ASN A 19 -17.86 5.59 -11.12
N SER A 20 -17.39 4.50 -10.51
CA SER A 20 -18.21 3.72 -9.57
C SER A 20 -18.32 4.34 -8.17
N ARG A 21 -17.58 5.43 -7.91
CA ARG A 21 -17.59 6.21 -6.67
C ARG A 21 -17.52 7.70 -6.99
N PRO A 22 -17.98 8.59 -6.09
CA PRO A 22 -17.80 10.02 -6.24
C PRO A 22 -16.34 10.37 -6.51
N GLN A 23 -16.12 11.26 -7.45
CA GLN A 23 -14.77 11.73 -7.77
C GLN A 23 -14.34 12.83 -6.80
N VAL A 24 -13.03 12.93 -6.61
CA VAL A 24 -12.42 14.04 -5.89
C VAL A 24 -12.74 15.36 -6.62
N PRO A 25 -13.16 16.42 -5.89
CA PRO A 25 -13.36 17.73 -6.51
C PRO A 25 -12.08 18.24 -7.17
N GLY A 26 -12.20 18.79 -8.36
CA GLY A 26 -11.08 19.36 -9.12
C GLY A 26 -10.37 18.40 -10.08
N VAL A 27 -10.67 17.09 -10.07
CA VAL A 27 -10.12 16.17 -11.07
C VAL A 27 -10.90 16.23 -12.39
N LYS A 28 -10.21 15.91 -13.48
CA LYS A 28 -10.81 15.67 -14.78
C LYS A 28 -10.98 14.16 -14.97
N LEU A 29 -12.23 13.70 -14.99
CA LEU A 29 -12.54 12.28 -15.16
C LEU A 29 -12.52 11.89 -16.64
N ILE A 30 -11.80 10.82 -16.93
CA ILE A 30 -11.92 10.04 -18.17
C ILE A 30 -12.59 8.72 -17.79
N GLU A 31 -13.92 8.69 -17.97
CA GLU A 31 -14.73 7.53 -17.58
C GLU A 31 -14.54 6.39 -18.59
N THR A 32 -13.89 5.33 -18.13
CA THR A 32 -13.66 4.12 -18.94
C THR A 32 -13.13 2.98 -18.06
N ASP A 33 -13.17 1.75 -18.57
CA ASP A 33 -12.39 0.65 -18.04
C ASP A 33 -10.93 0.75 -18.53
N ARG A 34 -9.95 0.35 -17.71
CA ARG A 34 -8.55 0.40 -18.13
C ARG A 34 -8.24 -0.54 -19.30
N HIS A 35 -9.06 -1.56 -19.54
CA HIS A 35 -8.97 -2.47 -20.68
C HIS A 35 -9.80 -2.03 -21.90
N ASP A 36 -10.42 -0.83 -21.83
CA ASP A 36 -11.21 -0.22 -22.92
C ASP A 36 -10.88 1.27 -23.07
N LEU A 37 -9.60 1.58 -23.04
CA LEU A 37 -9.12 2.96 -23.15
C LEU A 37 -9.27 3.52 -24.57
N GLY A 38 -9.04 2.70 -25.59
CA GLY A 38 -9.05 3.12 -26.99
C GLY A 38 -8.10 4.32 -27.21
N ASP A 39 -8.60 5.33 -27.91
CA ASP A 39 -7.83 6.54 -28.25
C ASP A 39 -8.04 7.70 -27.25
N LYS A 40 -8.69 7.46 -26.12
CA LYS A 40 -9.14 8.51 -25.18
C LYS A 40 -7.97 9.32 -24.58
N LEU A 41 -6.76 8.76 -24.56
CA LEU A 41 -5.55 9.40 -23.98
C LEU A 41 -4.58 9.89 -25.03
N LYS A 42 -4.72 9.52 -26.31
CA LYS A 42 -3.72 9.75 -27.37
C LYS A 42 -3.46 11.21 -27.66
N ASP A 43 -4.49 12.06 -27.60
CA ASP A 43 -4.38 13.48 -27.94
C ASP A 43 -4.03 14.35 -26.73
N ILE A 44 -3.78 13.76 -25.57
CA ILE A 44 -3.44 14.46 -24.34
C ILE A 44 -1.95 14.21 -24.04
N TYR A 45 -1.20 15.29 -23.83
CA TYR A 45 0.14 15.20 -23.26
C TYR A 45 0.03 15.20 -21.74
N PHE A 46 0.61 14.19 -21.10
CA PHE A 46 0.73 14.12 -19.65
C PHE A 46 2.18 14.38 -19.23
N ASP A 47 2.41 15.35 -18.35
CA ASP A 47 3.74 15.52 -17.75
C ASP A 47 4.15 14.28 -16.95
N VAL A 48 3.17 13.66 -16.29
CA VAL A 48 3.36 12.45 -15.47
C VAL A 48 2.19 11.50 -15.64
N VAL A 49 2.51 10.22 -15.83
CA VAL A 49 1.58 9.09 -15.70
C VAL A 49 1.86 8.39 -14.38
N ALA A 50 0.90 8.40 -13.45
CA ALA A 50 0.97 7.71 -12.17
C ALA A 50 0.06 6.46 -12.20
N ASP A 51 0.64 5.28 -12.44
CA ASP A 51 -0.11 4.03 -12.49
C ASP A 51 -0.11 3.33 -11.12
N ILE A 52 -1.18 3.59 -10.38
CA ILE A 52 -1.35 3.08 -9.01
C ILE A 52 -1.97 1.68 -9.00
N THR A 53 -2.67 1.31 -10.08
CA THR A 53 -3.50 0.10 -10.14
C THR A 53 -3.09 -0.90 -11.22
N ALA A 54 -1.87 -0.84 -11.74
CA ALA A 54 -1.32 -1.89 -12.58
C ALA A 54 -1.04 -3.14 -11.75
N TYR A 55 -1.77 -4.22 -12.00
CA TYR A 55 -1.60 -5.49 -11.31
C TYR A 55 -0.84 -6.52 -12.12
N ASN A 56 -0.85 -6.45 -13.44
CA ASN A 56 -0.25 -7.43 -14.35
C ASN A 56 0.28 -6.76 -15.64
N ALA A 57 0.92 -7.55 -16.51
CA ALA A 57 1.50 -7.05 -17.77
C ALA A 57 0.45 -6.50 -18.75
N GLU A 58 -0.78 -7.03 -18.77
CA GLU A 58 -1.85 -6.55 -19.64
C GLU A 58 -2.27 -5.12 -19.24
N ASP A 59 -2.37 -4.85 -17.93
CA ASP A 59 -2.64 -3.52 -17.41
C ASP A 59 -1.65 -2.46 -17.94
N ILE A 60 -0.37 -2.80 -17.98
CA ILE A 60 0.69 -1.92 -18.50
C ILE A 60 0.57 -1.76 -20.02
N THR A 61 0.34 -2.88 -20.71
CA THR A 61 0.24 -2.89 -22.17
C THR A 61 -0.90 -2.01 -22.65
N ASP A 62 -2.10 -2.19 -22.07
CA ASP A 62 -3.31 -1.46 -22.45
C ASP A 62 -3.16 0.05 -22.20
N LEU A 63 -2.57 0.43 -21.07
CA LEU A 63 -2.34 1.84 -20.77
C LEU A 63 -1.29 2.43 -21.72
N CYS A 64 -0.14 1.80 -21.90
CA CYS A 64 0.91 2.31 -22.77
C CYS A 64 0.46 2.42 -24.25
N ASP A 65 -0.35 1.48 -24.73
CA ASP A 65 -0.89 1.51 -26.12
C ASP A 65 -1.92 2.62 -26.31
N SER A 66 -2.56 3.06 -25.24
CA SER A 66 -3.57 4.13 -25.26
C SER A 66 -3.00 5.53 -25.07
N LEU A 67 -1.80 5.64 -24.49
CA LEU A 67 -1.14 6.91 -24.25
C LEU A 67 -0.59 7.49 -25.56
N GLY A 68 -0.64 8.83 -25.65
CA GLY A 68 0.17 9.59 -26.60
C GLY A 68 1.57 9.80 -26.05
N SER A 69 2.06 11.04 -26.09
CA SER A 69 3.34 11.40 -25.46
C SER A 69 3.15 11.79 -24.00
N PHE A 70 4.14 11.45 -23.18
CA PHE A 70 4.18 11.82 -21.77
C PHE A 70 5.62 12.11 -21.32
N GLY A 71 5.76 12.76 -20.15
CA GLY A 71 7.07 13.10 -19.59
C GLY A 71 7.65 11.98 -18.74
N GLN A 72 7.01 11.62 -17.63
CA GLN A 72 7.48 10.60 -16.69
C GLN A 72 6.40 9.52 -16.48
N TYR A 73 6.84 8.31 -16.16
CA TYR A 73 5.95 7.22 -15.74
C TYR A 73 6.35 6.74 -14.35
N ILE A 74 5.40 6.71 -13.42
CA ILE A 74 5.58 6.21 -12.06
C ILE A 74 4.60 5.07 -11.83
N MET A 75 5.11 3.86 -11.58
CA MET A 75 4.31 2.69 -11.23
C MET A 75 4.38 2.41 -9.73
N ILE A 76 3.25 2.18 -9.10
CA ILE A 76 3.19 1.62 -7.75
C ILE A 76 3.16 0.09 -7.87
N SER A 77 4.31 -0.52 -7.59
CA SER A 77 4.47 -1.97 -7.51
C SER A 77 4.14 -2.48 -6.09
N SER A 78 4.87 -3.44 -5.58
CA SER A 78 4.67 -4.01 -4.24
C SER A 78 5.91 -4.76 -3.76
N SER A 79 6.13 -4.83 -2.45
CA SER A 79 7.07 -5.77 -1.83
C SER A 79 6.74 -7.25 -2.06
N ALA A 80 5.52 -7.56 -2.53
CA ALA A 80 5.11 -8.91 -2.88
C ALA A 80 5.89 -9.53 -4.05
N VAL A 81 6.71 -8.75 -4.75
CA VAL A 81 7.64 -9.24 -5.79
C VAL A 81 8.78 -10.07 -5.21
N TYR A 82 9.06 -9.96 -3.90
CA TYR A 82 10.12 -10.71 -3.22
C TYR A 82 9.59 -12.02 -2.66
N PRO A 83 10.35 -13.14 -2.79
CA PRO A 83 9.95 -14.42 -2.23
C PRO A 83 10.11 -14.43 -0.70
N GLU A 84 9.30 -15.22 0.00
CA GLU A 84 9.31 -15.29 1.46
C GLU A 84 10.60 -15.90 2.06
N TYR A 85 11.39 -16.56 1.25
CA TYR A 85 12.64 -17.24 1.67
C TYR A 85 13.90 -16.39 1.46
N GLY A 86 13.77 -15.19 0.87
CA GLY A 86 14.91 -14.32 0.58
C GLY A 86 15.53 -13.71 1.85
N ASP A 87 16.80 -13.32 1.74
CA ASP A 87 17.50 -12.62 2.82
C ASP A 87 16.93 -11.21 3.01
N GLN A 88 16.72 -10.83 4.26
CA GLN A 88 16.13 -9.55 4.63
C GLN A 88 17.14 -8.64 5.38
N PRO A 89 17.04 -7.31 5.27
CA PRO A 89 16.01 -6.57 4.51
C PRO A 89 16.12 -6.77 2.99
N PHE A 90 14.99 -6.90 2.30
CA PHE A 90 15.01 -7.00 0.84
C PHE A 90 15.51 -5.70 0.22
N ARG A 91 16.41 -5.83 -0.75
CA ARG A 91 16.95 -4.72 -1.54
C ARG A 91 16.33 -4.71 -2.93
N GLU A 92 16.48 -3.61 -3.65
CA GLU A 92 15.94 -3.48 -5.02
C GLU A 92 16.53 -4.52 -5.99
N ASP A 93 17.77 -4.96 -5.74
CA ASP A 93 18.49 -5.99 -6.51
C ASP A 93 18.27 -7.43 -5.98
N SER A 94 17.47 -7.61 -4.92
CA SER A 94 17.09 -8.94 -4.44
C SER A 94 16.30 -9.71 -5.48
N GLU A 95 16.37 -11.05 -5.43
CA GLU A 95 15.59 -11.93 -6.31
C GLU A 95 14.10 -11.58 -6.28
N ARG A 96 13.48 -11.51 -7.45
CA ARG A 96 12.03 -11.40 -7.61
C ARG A 96 11.50 -12.76 -8.02
N ALA A 97 10.61 -13.35 -7.24
CA ALA A 97 10.07 -14.67 -7.48
C ALA A 97 8.69 -14.85 -6.84
N LEU A 98 8.08 -16.03 -7.09
CA LEU A 98 6.83 -16.41 -6.45
C LEU A 98 6.96 -16.38 -4.92
N ASN A 99 6.06 -15.67 -4.29
CA ASN A 99 5.85 -15.67 -2.86
C ASN A 99 4.60 -16.50 -2.55
N ARG A 100 4.73 -17.55 -1.72
CA ARG A 100 3.62 -18.46 -1.42
C ARG A 100 2.42 -17.80 -0.77
N TYR A 101 2.61 -16.70 -0.04
CA TYR A 101 1.54 -15.99 0.65
C TYR A 101 0.77 -15.05 -0.28
N TRP A 102 1.46 -14.48 -1.28
CA TRP A 102 0.88 -13.55 -2.24
C TRP A 102 0.42 -14.21 -3.53
N GLY A 103 0.90 -15.44 -3.82
CA GLY A 103 0.51 -16.22 -5.00
C GLY A 103 0.72 -15.43 -6.30
N SER A 104 -0.27 -15.45 -7.19
CA SER A 104 -0.20 -14.76 -8.47
C SER A 104 -0.04 -13.25 -8.34
N TYR A 105 -0.54 -12.62 -7.28
CA TYR A 105 -0.39 -11.18 -7.09
C TYR A 105 1.09 -10.72 -7.17
N GLY A 106 2.00 -11.45 -6.53
CA GLY A 106 3.44 -11.16 -6.59
C GLY A 106 4.02 -11.35 -7.98
N THR A 107 3.76 -12.49 -8.63
CA THR A 107 4.26 -12.80 -9.98
C THR A 107 3.65 -11.89 -11.05
N ASP A 108 2.38 -11.52 -10.91
CA ASP A 108 1.71 -10.60 -11.81
C ASP A 108 2.32 -9.19 -11.71
N LYS A 109 2.66 -8.73 -10.49
CA LYS A 109 3.41 -7.48 -10.30
C LYS A 109 4.82 -7.54 -10.92
N ILE A 110 5.52 -8.67 -10.82
CA ILE A 110 6.81 -8.85 -11.51
C ILE A 110 6.62 -8.70 -13.03
N ALA A 111 5.63 -9.37 -13.59
CA ALA A 111 5.32 -9.28 -15.02
C ALA A 111 4.95 -7.86 -15.45
N ALA A 112 4.25 -7.11 -14.58
CA ALA A 112 3.93 -5.70 -14.84
C ALA A 112 5.18 -4.82 -14.83
N GLU A 113 6.11 -5.00 -13.86
CA GLU A 113 7.39 -4.27 -13.84
C GLU A 113 8.20 -4.54 -15.11
N ASP A 114 8.32 -5.81 -15.51
CA ASP A 114 9.08 -6.20 -16.71
C ASP A 114 8.45 -5.61 -17.98
N ALA A 115 7.12 -5.72 -18.14
CA ALA A 115 6.40 -5.14 -19.27
C ALA A 115 6.54 -3.62 -19.34
N LEU A 116 6.58 -2.93 -18.20
CA LEU A 116 6.79 -1.49 -18.14
C LEU A 116 8.20 -1.11 -18.59
N LEU A 117 9.23 -1.75 -18.05
CA LEU A 117 10.62 -1.45 -18.38
C LEU A 117 10.96 -1.76 -19.84
N ASP A 118 10.33 -2.75 -20.45
CA ASP A 118 10.46 -3.05 -21.87
C ASP A 118 9.91 -1.92 -22.78
N ARG A 119 8.91 -1.16 -22.29
CA ARG A 119 8.26 -0.08 -23.03
C ARG A 119 8.77 1.32 -22.67
N VAL A 120 9.06 1.52 -21.38
CA VAL A 120 9.49 2.80 -20.78
C VAL A 120 10.68 2.50 -19.88
N SER A 121 11.87 2.44 -20.47
CA SER A 121 13.11 2.01 -19.80
C SER A 121 13.55 2.92 -18.65
N ASP A 122 13.03 4.16 -18.61
CA ASP A 122 13.30 5.17 -17.59
C ASP A 122 12.09 5.39 -16.63
N ALA A 123 11.14 4.46 -16.61
CA ALA A 123 10.03 4.51 -15.69
C ALA A 123 10.50 4.36 -14.23
N TYR A 124 9.82 5.05 -13.32
CA TYR A 124 10.01 4.88 -11.89
C TYR A 124 9.09 3.78 -11.33
N ILE A 125 9.65 2.88 -10.56
CA ILE A 125 8.92 1.78 -9.91
C ILE A 125 9.11 1.88 -8.40
N LEU A 126 8.01 2.10 -7.66
CA LEU A 126 8.01 2.16 -6.21
C LEU A 126 7.42 0.86 -5.65
N ARG A 127 8.18 0.19 -4.78
CA ARG A 127 7.79 -1.08 -4.15
C ARG A 127 7.45 -0.87 -2.67
N PRO A 128 6.21 -0.50 -2.33
CA PRO A 128 5.79 -0.32 -0.94
C PRO A 128 5.55 -1.65 -0.23
N PRO A 129 5.70 -1.66 1.11
CA PRO A 129 5.17 -2.70 1.99
C PRO A 129 3.67 -2.47 2.22
N TYR A 130 3.17 -2.62 3.46
CA TYR A 130 1.78 -2.30 3.79
C TYR A 130 1.55 -0.78 3.79
N ILE A 131 0.83 -0.27 2.77
CA ILE A 131 0.38 1.13 2.77
C ILE A 131 -0.78 1.26 3.76
N TYR A 132 -0.74 2.29 4.61
CA TYR A 132 -1.77 2.60 5.59
C TYR A 132 -2.06 4.12 5.59
N GLY A 133 -3.08 4.53 6.35
CA GLY A 133 -3.48 5.93 6.48
C GLY A 133 -4.95 6.15 6.16
N PRO A 134 -5.41 7.41 6.13
CA PRO A 134 -6.77 7.75 5.75
C PRO A 134 -7.18 7.18 4.40
N MET A 135 -8.48 6.85 4.26
CA MET A 135 -9.09 6.23 3.07
C MET A 135 -8.63 4.78 2.80
N ASN A 136 -7.94 4.12 3.74
CA ASN A 136 -7.67 2.69 3.65
C ASN A 136 -8.95 1.89 3.91
N ASN A 137 -9.45 1.19 2.88
CA ASN A 137 -10.68 0.38 2.97
C ASN A 137 -10.42 -1.07 3.37
N VAL A 138 -9.17 -1.43 3.65
CA VAL A 138 -8.80 -2.78 4.10
C VAL A 138 -8.96 -2.89 5.62
N TYR A 139 -9.62 -3.94 6.11
CA TYR A 139 -9.85 -4.17 7.53
C TYR A 139 -8.59 -4.68 8.23
N ARG A 140 -7.61 -3.79 8.39
CA ARG A 140 -6.33 -4.03 9.10
C ARG A 140 -6.26 -3.22 10.39
N GLU A 141 -5.84 -1.94 10.29
CA GLU A 141 -5.84 -0.99 11.40
C GLU A 141 -7.24 -0.87 12.01
N ALA A 142 -8.25 -0.78 11.16
CA ALA A 142 -9.64 -0.67 11.53
C ALA A 142 -10.13 -1.85 12.40
N PHE A 143 -9.65 -3.07 12.16
CA PHE A 143 -9.94 -4.23 13.01
C PHE A 143 -9.40 -4.03 14.43
N VAL A 144 -8.18 -3.54 14.57
CA VAL A 144 -7.56 -3.28 15.87
C VAL A 144 -8.23 -2.11 16.57
N PHE A 145 -8.60 -1.08 15.82
CA PHE A 145 -9.39 0.06 16.33
C PHE A 145 -10.76 -0.39 16.87
N ASP A 146 -11.44 -1.28 16.15
CA ASP A 146 -12.71 -1.85 16.64
C ASP A 146 -12.52 -2.66 17.92
N CYS A 147 -11.44 -3.46 18.02
CA CYS A 147 -11.10 -4.16 19.25
C CYS A 147 -10.85 -3.18 20.41
N ALA A 148 -10.07 -2.13 20.17
CA ALA A 148 -9.78 -1.11 21.17
C ALA A 148 -11.05 -0.38 21.62
N ARG A 149 -11.89 0.09 20.70
CA ARG A 149 -13.16 0.79 21.00
C ARG A 149 -14.13 -0.06 21.81
N ALA A 150 -14.14 -1.37 21.57
CA ALA A 150 -15.01 -2.32 22.27
C ALA A 150 -14.40 -2.89 23.57
N ASP A 151 -13.26 -2.35 24.05
CA ASP A 151 -12.55 -2.85 25.24
C ASP A 151 -12.25 -4.37 25.18
N ARG A 152 -12.03 -4.90 23.98
CA ARG A 152 -11.74 -6.32 23.80
C ARG A 152 -10.26 -6.61 24.06
N PRO A 153 -9.91 -7.78 24.62
CA PRO A 153 -8.55 -8.27 24.56
C PRO A 153 -8.17 -8.53 23.10
N PHE A 154 -6.89 -8.32 22.76
CA PHE A 154 -6.40 -8.61 21.43
C PHE A 154 -5.81 -10.02 21.36
N TYR A 155 -6.27 -10.82 20.39
CA TYR A 155 -5.79 -12.17 20.12
C TYR A 155 -4.56 -12.07 19.24
N LEU A 156 -3.38 -12.23 19.88
CA LEU A 156 -2.07 -11.96 19.31
C LEU A 156 -1.51 -13.22 18.66
N PRO A 157 -1.09 -13.19 17.38
CA PRO A 157 -0.41 -14.32 16.76
C PRO A 157 0.90 -14.67 17.45
N GLY A 158 1.05 -15.92 17.90
CA GLY A 158 2.24 -16.38 18.62
C GLY A 158 2.55 -15.49 19.83
N ASP A 159 3.79 -15.01 19.92
CA ASP A 159 4.23 -14.04 20.93
C ASP A 159 4.10 -12.57 20.48
N GLY A 160 3.68 -12.35 19.23
CA GLY A 160 3.57 -11.03 18.61
C GLY A 160 4.90 -10.41 18.18
N GLY A 161 5.99 -11.17 18.19
CA GLY A 161 7.33 -10.69 17.84
C GLY A 161 7.59 -10.56 16.34
N MET A 162 6.73 -11.13 15.47
CA MET A 162 6.83 -11.00 14.03
C MET A 162 6.80 -9.53 13.63
N LYS A 163 7.74 -9.12 12.78
CA LYS A 163 7.86 -7.73 12.33
C LYS A 163 7.08 -7.47 11.06
N LEU A 164 6.52 -6.28 10.98
CA LEU A 164 5.81 -5.72 9.83
C LEU A 164 6.43 -4.36 9.49
N GLN A 165 6.36 -3.99 8.22
CA GLN A 165 6.75 -2.66 7.77
C GLN A 165 5.58 -1.96 7.11
N PHE A 166 5.49 -0.66 7.35
CA PHE A 166 4.39 0.17 6.88
C PHE A 166 4.91 1.38 6.10
N PHE A 167 4.05 1.97 5.28
CA PHE A 167 4.33 3.24 4.64
C PHE A 167 3.05 4.07 4.60
N HIS A 168 3.10 5.30 5.13
CA HIS A 168 1.92 6.15 5.15
C HIS A 168 1.55 6.62 3.74
N VAL A 169 0.26 6.62 3.40
CA VAL A 169 -0.21 7.01 2.06
C VAL A 169 0.20 8.43 1.67
N LYS A 170 0.31 9.34 2.64
CA LYS A 170 0.80 10.70 2.42
C LYS A 170 2.28 10.73 2.09
N ASP A 171 3.09 9.91 2.77
CA ASP A 171 4.52 9.78 2.46
C ASP A 171 4.74 9.24 1.05
N LEU A 172 3.92 8.27 0.63
CA LEU A 172 3.95 7.77 -0.75
C LEU A 172 3.67 8.92 -1.75
N CYS A 173 2.68 9.77 -1.49
CA CYS A 173 2.37 10.90 -2.35
C CYS A 173 3.49 11.94 -2.36
N ILE A 174 4.08 12.26 -1.20
CA ILE A 174 5.22 13.18 -1.10
C ILE A 174 6.42 12.61 -1.87
N LEU A 175 6.71 11.32 -1.71
CA LEU A 175 7.80 10.68 -2.44
C LEU A 175 7.56 10.71 -3.96
N MET A 176 6.33 10.46 -4.41
CA MET A 176 5.99 10.62 -5.84
C MET A 176 6.24 12.05 -6.32
N GLU A 177 5.83 13.07 -5.54
CA GLU A 177 6.09 14.48 -5.85
C GLU A 177 7.60 14.76 -5.95
N ARG A 178 8.41 14.23 -5.00
CA ARG A 178 9.88 14.33 -5.08
C ARG A 178 10.46 13.67 -6.33
N VAL A 179 9.99 12.48 -6.67
CA VAL A 179 10.41 11.79 -7.90
C VAL A 179 10.07 12.62 -9.15
N ILE A 180 8.91 13.26 -9.18
CA ILE A 180 8.48 14.14 -10.28
C ILE A 180 9.42 15.33 -10.41
N GLU A 181 9.74 16.00 -9.30
CA GLU A 181 10.51 17.24 -9.27
C GLU A 181 12.02 17.02 -9.48
N GLU A 182 12.58 16.04 -8.76
CA GLU A 182 14.03 15.82 -8.66
C GLU A 182 14.57 14.88 -9.75
N LYS A 183 13.72 14.01 -10.31
CA LYS A 183 14.10 13.02 -11.34
C LYS A 183 15.37 12.24 -10.96
N PRO A 184 15.35 11.53 -9.82
CA PRO A 184 16.54 10.84 -9.33
C PRO A 184 17.05 9.78 -10.33
N GLU A 185 18.36 9.50 -10.31
CA GLU A 185 18.97 8.47 -11.15
C GLU A 185 18.51 7.04 -10.81
N THR A 186 18.04 6.83 -9.58
CA THR A 186 17.52 5.53 -9.13
C THR A 186 16.05 5.41 -9.52
N HIS A 187 15.76 4.53 -10.46
CA HIS A 187 14.43 4.36 -11.03
C HIS A 187 13.58 3.31 -10.30
N ILE A 188 14.19 2.35 -9.62
CA ILE A 188 13.48 1.33 -8.82
C ILE A 188 13.81 1.56 -7.35
N MET A 189 12.79 1.72 -6.52
CA MET A 189 12.97 2.00 -5.10
C MET A 189 12.03 1.18 -4.24
N ASN A 190 12.59 0.52 -3.24
CA ASN A 190 11.83 0.09 -2.09
C ASN A 190 11.46 1.31 -1.26
N VAL A 191 10.23 1.34 -0.77
CA VAL A 191 9.70 2.49 -0.02
C VAL A 191 9.01 2.01 1.25
N GLY A 192 9.13 2.77 2.34
CA GLY A 192 8.57 2.38 3.64
C GLY A 192 9.13 3.19 4.79
N ASN A 193 8.60 2.99 5.98
CA ASN A 193 9.25 3.47 7.19
C ASN A 193 10.59 2.74 7.37
N VAL A 194 11.60 3.42 7.89
CA VAL A 194 12.95 2.86 8.05
C VAL A 194 12.94 1.61 8.92
N GLU A 195 12.25 1.70 10.06
CA GLU A 195 12.22 0.62 11.04
C GLU A 195 10.94 -0.22 10.93
N PRO A 196 11.06 -1.54 10.83
CA PRO A 196 9.92 -2.44 10.98
C PRO A 196 9.45 -2.46 12.44
N VAL A 197 8.18 -2.77 12.66
CA VAL A 197 7.55 -2.81 13.99
C VAL A 197 7.03 -4.22 14.28
N THR A 198 7.11 -4.67 15.54
CA THR A 198 6.49 -5.95 15.94
C THR A 198 4.96 -5.85 15.89
N ILE A 199 4.26 -6.96 15.65
CA ILE A 199 2.78 -7.00 15.74
C ILE A 199 2.32 -6.47 17.08
N LYS A 200 2.98 -6.88 18.18
CA LYS A 200 2.62 -6.47 19.54
C LYS A 200 2.71 -4.96 19.73
N ASP A 201 3.80 -4.34 19.26
CA ASP A 201 3.99 -2.90 19.37
C ASP A 201 3.01 -2.15 18.47
N TRP A 202 2.79 -2.62 17.24
CA TRP A 202 1.82 -2.03 16.32
C TRP A 202 0.38 -2.07 16.89
N VAL A 203 -0.05 -3.20 17.48
CA VAL A 203 -1.35 -3.29 18.17
C VAL A 203 -1.41 -2.35 19.36
N THR A 204 -0.32 -2.24 20.13
CA THR A 204 -0.25 -1.32 21.27
C THR A 204 -0.44 0.13 20.83
N MET A 205 0.22 0.54 19.73
CA MET A 205 0.05 1.88 19.14
C MET A 205 -1.41 2.10 18.66
N CYS A 206 -2.03 1.09 18.03
CA CYS A 206 -3.43 1.19 17.61
C CYS A 206 -4.39 1.39 18.79
N TYR A 207 -4.19 0.68 19.91
CA TYR A 207 -4.98 0.87 21.12
C TYR A 207 -4.74 2.25 21.75
N ALA A 208 -3.51 2.73 21.74
CA ALA A 208 -3.15 4.05 22.25
C ALA A 208 -3.88 5.20 21.53
N CYS A 209 -4.27 5.02 20.24
CA CYS A 209 -5.10 5.98 19.52
C CYS A 209 -6.47 6.24 20.19
N PHE A 210 -6.90 5.35 21.10
CA PHE A 210 -8.15 5.46 21.86
C PHE A 210 -7.91 5.54 23.38
N ASP A 211 -6.71 5.96 23.79
CA ASP A 211 -6.28 6.03 25.20
C ASP A 211 -6.42 4.71 25.95
N LYS A 212 -6.17 3.57 25.27
CA LYS A 212 -6.31 2.22 25.83
C LYS A 212 -5.01 1.44 25.78
N ILE A 213 -4.92 0.47 26.67
CA ILE A 213 -3.82 -0.50 26.74
C ILE A 213 -4.41 -1.88 26.44
N PRO A 214 -3.89 -2.62 25.44
CA PRO A 214 -4.41 -3.93 25.10
C PRO A 214 -4.09 -4.98 26.18
N ALA A 215 -5.07 -5.80 26.54
CA ALA A 215 -4.80 -7.09 27.13
C ALA A 215 -4.58 -8.10 26.00
N PHE A 216 -3.49 -8.88 26.06
CA PHE A 216 -3.15 -9.85 25.03
C PHE A 216 -3.56 -11.27 25.42
N VAL A 217 -4.10 -12.00 24.43
CA VAL A 217 -4.31 -13.45 24.48
C VAL A 217 -3.48 -14.05 23.35
N ASN A 218 -2.47 -14.82 23.68
CA ASN A 218 -1.60 -15.43 22.67
C ASN A 218 -2.35 -16.59 21.98
N VAL A 219 -2.35 -16.61 20.66
CA VAL A 219 -2.94 -17.66 19.83
C VAL A 219 -1.85 -18.59 19.34
N SER A 220 -2.10 -19.90 19.42
CA SER A 220 -1.15 -20.92 19.00
C SER A 220 -0.90 -20.86 17.47
N GLU A 221 0.34 -21.17 17.06
CA GLU A 221 0.78 -21.11 15.66
C GLU A 221 0.13 -22.17 14.76
N ASP A 222 -0.51 -23.21 15.32
CA ASP A 222 -1.29 -24.21 14.59
C ASP A 222 -2.63 -23.69 14.07
N ILE A 223 -3.06 -22.52 14.54
CA ILE A 223 -4.28 -21.85 14.09
C ILE A 223 -3.94 -20.91 12.94
N GLU A 224 -4.60 -21.12 11.79
CA GLU A 224 -4.41 -20.26 10.61
C GLU A 224 -4.66 -18.79 10.94
N GLN A 225 -3.59 -17.98 10.91
CA GLN A 225 -3.59 -16.58 11.33
C GLN A 225 -4.61 -15.73 10.58
N ARG A 226 -4.83 -16.01 9.31
CA ARG A 226 -5.77 -15.25 8.46
C ARG A 226 -7.23 -15.39 8.84
N ASN A 227 -7.56 -16.36 9.69
CA ASN A 227 -8.92 -16.50 10.21
C ASN A 227 -9.29 -15.44 11.26
N TYR A 228 -8.30 -14.92 12.00
CA TYR A 228 -8.53 -14.00 13.11
C TYR A 228 -7.68 -12.73 13.07
N PHE A 229 -6.75 -12.63 12.10
CA PHE A 229 -5.85 -11.49 11.98
C PHE A 229 -5.60 -11.10 10.52
N SER A 230 -5.28 -9.84 10.30
CA SER A 230 -5.26 -9.25 8.95
C SER A 230 -4.01 -9.56 8.13
N PHE A 231 -2.93 -10.00 8.76
CA PHE A 231 -1.66 -10.25 8.08
C PHE A 231 -1.38 -11.74 7.93
N TYR A 232 -0.49 -12.09 6.99
CA TYR A 232 0.01 -13.45 6.85
C TYR A 232 1.06 -13.76 7.91
N ASN A 233 1.25 -15.04 8.23
CA ASN A 233 2.25 -15.50 9.18
C ASN A 233 3.62 -15.59 8.50
N TYR A 234 4.19 -14.47 8.09
CA TYR A 234 5.59 -14.38 7.72
C TYR A 234 6.11 -12.94 7.87
N GLU A 235 7.35 -12.87 8.33
CA GLU A 235 8.05 -11.60 8.52
C GLU A 235 8.66 -11.13 7.19
N TYR A 236 8.52 -9.85 6.87
CA TYR A 236 9.27 -9.24 5.80
C TYR A 236 9.42 -7.74 5.99
N TYR A 237 10.56 -7.22 5.56
CA TYR A 237 10.83 -5.78 5.51
C TYR A 237 11.87 -5.45 4.44
N LEU A 238 11.86 -4.20 4.05
CA LEU A 238 12.60 -3.66 2.91
C LEU A 238 13.75 -2.78 3.38
N ASP A 239 14.86 -2.82 2.68
CA ASP A 239 15.88 -1.78 2.72
C ASP A 239 15.34 -0.57 1.93
N VAL A 240 15.25 0.59 2.60
CA VAL A 240 14.73 1.83 2.03
C VAL A 240 15.80 2.90 1.85
N GLN A 241 17.07 2.49 1.73
CA GLN A 241 18.18 3.43 1.61
C GLN A 241 18.09 4.31 0.37
N GLN A 242 17.53 3.82 -0.73
CA GLN A 242 17.36 4.62 -1.94
C GLN A 242 16.30 5.71 -1.74
N GLN A 243 15.16 5.37 -1.14
CA GLN A 243 14.15 6.35 -0.72
C GLN A 243 14.77 7.45 0.15
N ASN A 244 15.58 7.05 1.15
CA ASN A 244 16.13 7.98 2.14
C ASN A 244 17.08 9.03 1.54
N LYS A 245 17.59 8.82 0.33
CA LYS A 245 18.41 9.83 -0.38
C LYS A 245 17.60 11.04 -0.82
N ILE A 246 16.30 10.84 -1.07
CA ILE A 246 15.38 11.88 -1.58
C ILE A 246 14.26 12.22 -0.59
N TYR A 247 13.89 11.28 0.28
CA TYR A 247 12.83 11.47 1.28
C TYR A 247 13.15 10.68 2.57
N PRO A 248 14.02 11.20 3.46
CA PRO A 248 14.45 10.49 4.68
C PRO A 248 13.46 10.61 5.84
N GLU A 249 12.65 11.68 5.90
CA GLU A 249 11.79 11.99 7.05
C GLU A 249 10.35 11.58 6.76
N THR A 250 10.01 10.33 7.09
CA THR A 250 8.64 9.80 6.98
C THR A 250 7.82 10.13 8.23
N ILE A 251 6.50 10.13 8.08
CA ILE A 251 5.56 10.26 9.19
C ILE A 251 5.81 9.10 10.17
N SER A 252 5.90 9.41 11.47
CA SER A 252 6.02 8.37 12.48
C SER A 252 4.81 7.43 12.45
N LEU A 253 5.02 6.14 12.73
CA LEU A 253 3.91 5.19 12.72
C LEU A 253 2.83 5.57 13.73
N GLU A 254 3.22 6.13 14.89
CA GLU A 254 2.28 6.60 15.91
C GLU A 254 1.40 7.74 15.41
N ASP A 255 1.98 8.75 14.75
CA ASP A 255 1.22 9.90 14.24
C ASP A 255 0.33 9.49 13.07
N GLY A 256 0.84 8.66 12.16
CA GLY A 256 0.06 8.14 11.05
C GLY A 256 -1.11 7.24 11.48
N LEU A 257 -0.94 6.45 12.55
CA LEU A 257 -2.03 5.64 13.11
C LEU A 257 -3.11 6.52 13.78
N LYS A 258 -2.74 7.63 14.44
CA LYS A 258 -3.71 8.60 14.96
C LYS A 258 -4.54 9.21 13.84
N GLU A 259 -3.89 9.70 12.77
CA GLU A 259 -4.57 10.24 11.59
C GLU A 259 -5.51 9.20 10.96
N CYS A 260 -5.07 7.94 10.89
CA CYS A 260 -5.88 6.82 10.41
C CYS A 260 -7.09 6.54 11.29
N ALA A 261 -6.92 6.56 12.63
CA ALA A 261 -7.99 6.34 13.60
C ALA A 261 -9.04 7.45 13.58
N GLU A 262 -8.62 8.71 13.50
CA GLU A 262 -9.51 9.87 13.36
C GLU A 262 -10.38 9.73 12.10
N TRP A 263 -9.75 9.45 10.96
CA TRP A 263 -10.49 9.22 9.72
C TRP A 263 -11.45 8.03 9.83
N TYR A 264 -11.00 6.92 10.43
CA TYR A 264 -11.83 5.71 10.56
C TYR A 264 -13.09 5.94 11.39
N VAL A 265 -13.01 6.69 12.48
CA VAL A 265 -14.17 6.99 13.34
C VAL A 265 -15.28 7.69 12.55
N GLU A 266 -14.92 8.58 11.63
CA GLU A 266 -15.87 9.33 10.81
C GLU A 266 -16.34 8.56 9.57
N ASN A 267 -15.55 7.56 9.10
CA ASN A 267 -15.74 6.87 7.83
C ASN A 267 -15.81 5.34 7.98
N GLU A 268 -16.29 4.83 9.10
CA GLU A 268 -16.33 3.40 9.42
C GLU A 268 -17.03 2.55 8.34
N SER A 269 -18.05 3.10 7.67
CA SER A 269 -18.80 2.44 6.60
C SER A 269 -18.02 2.24 5.30
N GLU A 270 -16.92 2.98 5.10
CA GLU A 270 -16.06 2.88 3.92
C GLU A 270 -15.12 1.66 3.99
N VAL A 271 -14.96 1.07 5.16
CA VAL A 271 -14.05 -0.07 5.39
C VAL A 271 -14.79 -1.39 5.28
N GLY A 272 -14.30 -2.27 4.43
CA GLY A 272 -14.85 -3.61 4.22
C GLY A 272 -14.53 -4.56 5.38
N LYS A 273 -15.42 -4.63 6.38
CA LYS A 273 -15.23 -5.49 7.57
C LYS A 273 -15.14 -6.97 7.21
N LYS A 274 -14.38 -7.72 8.02
CA LYS A 274 -14.24 -9.18 7.96
C LYS A 274 -14.63 -9.81 9.29
N SER A 275 -15.02 -11.08 9.26
CA SER A 275 -15.55 -11.84 10.41
C SER A 275 -14.46 -12.29 11.40
N TYR A 276 -13.39 -11.50 11.60
CA TYR A 276 -12.33 -11.85 12.56
C TYR A 276 -12.85 -11.96 13.99
N MET A 277 -13.70 -11.02 14.43
CA MET A 277 -14.26 -11.05 15.78
C MET A 277 -15.18 -12.25 15.99
N GLU A 278 -16.00 -12.59 15.00
CA GLU A 278 -16.88 -13.76 15.04
C GLU A 278 -16.06 -15.05 15.16
N TYR A 279 -14.99 -15.18 14.36
CA TYR A 279 -14.10 -16.34 14.44
C TYR A 279 -13.48 -16.47 15.84
N ILE A 280 -12.96 -15.37 16.38
CA ILE A 280 -12.38 -15.30 17.73
C ILE A 280 -13.41 -15.75 18.77
N ASP A 281 -14.63 -15.21 18.73
CA ASP A 281 -15.69 -15.48 19.71
C ASP A 281 -16.16 -16.93 19.68
N CYS A 282 -16.12 -17.57 18.50
CA CYS A 282 -16.56 -18.95 18.33
C CYS A 282 -15.47 -19.99 18.58
N ASN A 283 -14.18 -19.64 18.35
CA ASN A 283 -13.12 -20.65 18.27
C ASN A 283 -11.95 -20.43 19.24
N LEU A 284 -11.76 -19.22 19.77
CA LEU A 284 -10.58 -18.86 20.56
C LEU A 284 -10.89 -18.42 22.00
N LYS A 285 -12.15 -18.37 22.39
CA LYS A 285 -12.59 -18.04 23.76
C LYS A 285 -12.67 -19.27 24.66
#